data_f4fddc41eb16d3c738c31fa16e64eae7
#
_entry.id   f4fddc41eb16d3c738c31fa16e64eae7
#
_cell.length_a   1.000
_cell.length_b   1.000
_cell.length_c   1.000
_cell.angle_alpha   90.00
_cell.angle_beta   90.00
_cell.angle_gamma   90.00
#
_symmetry.space_group_name_H-M   'P 1'
#
loop_
_entity.id
_entity.type
_entity.pdbx_description
1 polymer ?
#
loop_
_entity_poly.entity_id
_entity_poly.type
_entity_poly.pdbx_seq_one_letter_code
_entity_poly.pdbx_strand_id
1 'polypeptide(L)'
;MDTEQSAPEVTPPGLASHITLSLEPNDARNLAALCGQLDSHLRQIEKRLDITIQNRSNHFELRGAHERCQIAASLLSSLYTDIENGAQLSPESIHLRLQEADLELLSEPQTADIATDTTGLIRTKRLSVRPRGQNQRQYVSAIGTHDINFGVGPAGTGKTYLAVACAVRALLNEQVKRILLVRPAVEAGERLGFLPGDLSQKVDPYLRPLYDALYEMLGFETVNKYIERHIIEVAPLAFMRGRTLNHAFIILDEAQNTTREQMKMFLTRIGFGSTAVVTGDTSQIDLPKGTQSGLTHAMTVLEEVAGITFTQFGNKDVVRHPLVQRVVSAYDAFEQRSASPRGEGPP
;
A
#
# COMPACT_ATOMS: atom_id res chain seq x y z
N MET A 1 -14.99 50.81 36.79
CA MET A 1 -13.79 50.18 36.24
C MET A 1 -14.23 48.88 35.63
N ASP A 2 -14.73 49.03 34.40
CA ASP A 2 -15.31 47.94 33.63
C ASP A 2 -14.21 47.27 32.81
N THR A 3 -13.97 46.02 33.06
CA THR A 3 -13.10 45.17 32.25
C THR A 3 -13.97 44.45 31.22
N GLU A 4 -14.01 44.99 30.01
CA GLU A 4 -14.56 44.30 28.83
C GLU A 4 -13.67 43.08 28.51
N GLN A 5 -14.24 41.90 28.69
CA GLN A 5 -13.73 40.68 28.12
C GLN A 5 -14.13 40.61 26.64
N SER A 6 -13.17 40.79 25.74
CA SER A 6 -13.38 40.55 24.32
C SER A 6 -13.57 39.08 24.05
N ALA A 7 -14.73 38.74 23.50
CA ALA A 7 -15.02 37.39 22.99
C ALA A 7 -14.13 37.06 21.78
N PRO A 8 -13.77 35.76 21.55
CA PRO A 8 -13.02 35.39 20.40
C PRO A 8 -13.86 35.53 19.12
N GLU A 9 -13.31 36.27 18.17
CA GLU A 9 -13.87 36.47 16.83
C GLU A 9 -13.95 35.11 16.10
N VAL A 10 -15.16 34.61 15.91
CA VAL A 10 -15.42 33.44 15.06
C VAL A 10 -15.35 33.91 13.60
N THR A 11 -14.27 33.59 12.92
CA THR A 11 -14.05 33.88 11.49
C THR A 11 -15.01 33.01 10.65
N PRO A 12 -15.78 33.54 9.70
CA PRO A 12 -16.69 32.76 8.87
C PRO A 12 -15.92 31.90 7.86
N PRO A 13 -16.43 30.72 7.48
CA PRO A 13 -15.81 29.83 6.49
C PRO A 13 -15.89 30.45 5.10
N GLY A 14 -14.72 30.72 4.45
CA GLY A 14 -14.66 31.18 3.07
C GLY A 14 -13.64 32.28 2.74
N LEU A 15 -12.82 32.75 3.67
CA LEU A 15 -11.81 33.76 3.37
C LEU A 15 -10.60 33.08 2.65
N ALA A 16 -10.27 33.62 1.46
CA ALA A 16 -9.04 33.29 0.76
C ALA A 16 -7.84 33.56 1.69
N SER A 17 -7.13 32.53 2.09
CA SER A 17 -5.94 32.68 2.91
C SER A 17 -4.68 32.70 2.04
N HIS A 18 -3.65 33.36 2.58
CA HIS A 18 -2.33 33.45 1.99
C HIS A 18 -1.35 32.77 2.95
N ILE A 19 -0.74 31.69 2.51
CA ILE A 19 0.30 30.99 3.27
C ILE A 19 1.62 31.11 2.52
N THR A 20 2.68 31.50 3.23
CA THR A 20 4.04 31.54 2.69
C THR A 20 4.85 30.39 3.28
N LEU A 21 5.52 29.63 2.43
CA LEU A 21 6.37 28.50 2.78
C LEU A 21 7.78 28.74 2.25
N SER A 22 8.80 28.50 3.07
CA SER A 22 10.20 28.51 2.67
C SER A 22 10.77 27.10 2.81
N LEU A 23 11.37 26.57 1.74
CA LEU A 23 11.98 25.25 1.74
C LEU A 23 13.49 25.35 1.92
N GLU A 24 14.01 24.67 2.90
CA GLU A 24 15.45 24.61 3.20
C GLU A 24 15.95 23.16 3.16
N PRO A 25 17.20 22.91 2.70
CA PRO A 25 18.17 23.87 2.16
C PRO A 25 17.77 24.42 0.79
N ASN A 26 18.19 25.63 0.44
CA ASN A 26 17.91 26.23 -0.86
C ASN A 26 18.79 25.61 -1.95
N ASP A 27 18.45 24.40 -2.38
CA ASP A 27 19.15 23.68 -3.45
C ASP A 27 18.37 23.78 -4.78
N ALA A 28 19.00 24.39 -5.78
CA ALA A 28 18.38 24.65 -7.08
C ALA A 28 17.99 23.34 -7.83
N ARG A 29 18.72 22.23 -7.63
CA ARG A 29 18.41 20.93 -8.25
C ARG A 29 17.17 20.32 -7.63
N ASN A 30 17.10 20.34 -6.30
CA ASN A 30 15.96 19.82 -5.56
C ASN A 30 14.70 20.64 -5.83
N LEU A 31 14.82 21.97 -5.90
CA LEU A 31 13.70 22.85 -6.26
C LEU A 31 13.22 22.62 -7.68
N ALA A 32 14.13 22.44 -8.65
CA ALA A 32 13.76 22.11 -10.03
C ALA A 32 13.06 20.74 -10.13
N ALA A 33 13.50 19.73 -9.36
CA ALA A 33 12.85 18.44 -9.28
C ALA A 33 11.46 18.53 -8.64
N LEU A 34 11.28 19.39 -7.62
CA LEU A 34 9.99 19.64 -6.99
C LEU A 34 8.99 20.29 -7.96
N CYS A 35 9.42 21.35 -8.66
CA CYS A 35 8.57 22.07 -9.60
C CYS A 35 8.22 21.23 -10.85
N GLY A 36 9.12 20.36 -11.28
CA GLY A 36 8.99 19.59 -12.51
C GLY A 36 9.22 20.42 -13.77
N GLN A 37 9.15 19.78 -14.94
CA GLN A 37 9.31 20.50 -16.22
C GLN A 37 8.16 21.50 -16.42
N LEU A 38 8.50 22.78 -16.66
CA LEU A 38 7.54 23.86 -16.84
C LEU A 38 6.50 23.94 -15.68
N ASP A 39 6.95 23.72 -14.46
CA ASP A 39 6.14 23.71 -13.25
C ASP A 39 4.98 22.69 -13.27
N SER A 40 5.16 21.60 -14.02
CA SER A 40 4.11 20.59 -14.21
C SER A 40 3.61 20.00 -12.90
N HIS A 41 4.49 19.81 -11.93
CA HIS A 41 4.15 19.28 -10.62
C HIS A 41 3.33 20.29 -9.80
N LEU A 42 3.73 21.55 -9.79
CA LEU A 42 2.99 22.61 -9.12
C LEU A 42 1.59 22.80 -9.73
N ARG A 43 1.49 22.79 -11.06
CA ARG A 43 0.19 22.89 -11.76
C ARG A 43 -0.74 21.71 -11.45
N GLN A 44 -0.19 20.53 -11.24
CA GLN A 44 -0.97 19.36 -10.83
C GLN A 44 -1.55 19.55 -9.43
N ILE A 45 -0.76 20.10 -8.50
CA ILE A 45 -1.17 20.41 -7.12
C ILE A 45 -2.23 21.51 -7.13
N GLU A 46 -1.99 22.63 -7.86
CA GLU A 46 -2.94 23.74 -8.01
C GLU A 46 -4.31 23.27 -8.49
N LYS A 47 -4.31 22.50 -9.57
CA LYS A 47 -5.55 21.99 -10.18
C LYS A 47 -6.32 21.05 -9.25
N ARG A 48 -5.63 20.25 -8.45
CA ARG A 48 -6.27 19.28 -7.57
C ARG A 48 -6.83 19.92 -6.32
N LEU A 49 -6.08 20.82 -5.70
CA LEU A 49 -6.46 21.49 -4.46
C LEU A 49 -7.23 22.80 -4.70
N ASP A 50 -7.42 23.22 -5.96
CA ASP A 50 -8.11 24.46 -6.33
C ASP A 50 -7.50 25.68 -5.59
N ILE A 51 -6.18 25.81 -5.70
CA ILE A 51 -5.36 26.88 -5.14
C ILE A 51 -4.43 27.46 -6.21
N THR A 52 -3.77 28.58 -5.92
CA THR A 52 -2.73 29.16 -6.75
C THR A 52 -1.39 29.09 -6.01
N ILE A 53 -0.35 28.62 -6.69
CA ILE A 53 1.01 28.50 -6.16
C ILE A 53 1.92 29.42 -6.97
N GLN A 54 2.56 30.38 -6.33
CA GLN A 54 3.60 31.20 -6.91
C GLN A 54 4.91 30.91 -6.19
N ASN A 55 6.00 30.69 -6.94
CA ASN A 55 7.29 30.45 -6.32
C ASN A 55 8.36 31.44 -6.82
N ARG A 56 9.24 31.82 -5.91
CA ARG A 56 10.43 32.58 -6.22
C ARG A 56 11.60 31.94 -5.47
N SER A 57 12.42 31.18 -6.20
CA SER A 57 13.47 30.33 -5.61
C SER A 57 12.86 29.33 -4.61
N ASN A 58 13.29 29.32 -3.34
CA ASN A 58 12.79 28.43 -2.29
C ASN A 58 11.56 28.97 -1.53
N HIS A 59 11.03 30.15 -1.90
CA HIS A 59 9.82 30.74 -1.32
C HIS A 59 8.61 30.43 -2.17
N PHE A 60 7.58 29.85 -1.56
CA PHE A 60 6.32 29.49 -2.18
C PHE A 60 5.18 30.29 -1.51
N GLU A 61 4.35 30.92 -2.31
CA GLU A 61 3.13 31.59 -1.91
C GLU A 61 1.92 30.80 -2.35
N LEU A 62 1.09 30.40 -1.39
CA LEU A 62 -0.11 29.59 -1.60
C LEU A 62 -1.33 30.44 -1.34
N ARG A 63 -2.27 30.53 -2.30
CA ARG A 63 -3.50 31.33 -2.22
C ARG A 63 -4.72 30.47 -2.52
N GLY A 64 -5.70 30.46 -1.62
CA GLY A 64 -6.93 29.70 -1.74
C GLY A 64 -7.66 29.51 -0.42
N ALA A 65 -8.51 28.50 -0.30
CA ALA A 65 -9.12 28.14 0.97
C ALA A 65 -8.05 27.71 1.99
N HIS A 66 -8.21 28.16 3.24
CA HIS A 66 -7.18 28.00 4.29
C HIS A 66 -6.72 26.56 4.46
N GLU A 67 -7.66 25.63 4.62
CA GLU A 67 -7.37 24.20 4.77
C GLU A 67 -6.59 23.62 3.58
N ARG A 68 -6.97 23.99 2.36
CA ARG A 68 -6.32 23.53 1.13
C ARG A 68 -4.91 24.09 0.98
N CYS A 69 -4.69 25.34 1.40
CA CYS A 69 -3.35 25.93 1.44
C CYS A 69 -2.45 25.26 2.49
N GLN A 70 -2.99 24.88 3.65
CA GLN A 70 -2.25 24.12 4.66
C GLN A 70 -1.81 22.75 4.14
N ILE A 71 -2.73 22.04 3.48
CA ILE A 71 -2.42 20.75 2.85
C ILE A 71 -1.34 20.89 1.80
N ALA A 72 -1.44 21.90 0.92
CA ALA A 72 -0.43 22.15 -0.09
C ALA A 72 0.94 22.47 0.53
N ALA A 73 0.99 23.24 1.62
CA ALA A 73 2.23 23.55 2.33
C ALA A 73 2.87 22.30 2.92
N SER A 74 2.09 21.45 3.60
CA SER A 74 2.55 20.16 4.14
C SER A 74 3.03 19.22 3.03
N LEU A 75 2.28 19.15 1.93
CA LEU A 75 2.63 18.33 0.78
C LEU A 75 3.94 18.76 0.14
N LEU A 76 4.12 20.06 -0.13
CA LEU A 76 5.35 20.60 -0.72
C LEU A 76 6.56 20.34 0.19
N SER A 77 6.43 20.53 1.50
CA SER A 77 7.48 20.25 2.48
C SER A 77 7.85 18.75 2.48
N SER A 78 6.86 17.87 2.48
CA SER A 78 7.07 16.42 2.45
C SER A 78 7.75 15.97 1.15
N LEU A 79 7.29 16.46 0.00
CA LEU A 79 7.89 16.15 -1.31
C LEU A 79 9.34 16.64 -1.39
N TYR A 80 9.63 17.82 -0.83
CA TYR A 80 11.00 18.37 -0.80
C TYR A 80 11.93 17.49 0.05
N THR A 81 11.50 17.08 1.23
CA THR A 81 12.21 16.13 2.08
C THR A 81 12.46 14.79 1.40
N ASP A 82 11.48 14.27 0.63
CA ASP A 82 11.66 13.04 -0.12
C ASP A 82 12.74 13.18 -1.20
N ILE A 83 12.81 14.35 -1.91
CA ILE A 83 13.86 14.65 -2.89
C ILE A 83 15.22 14.70 -2.24
N GLU A 84 15.36 15.34 -1.07
CA GLU A 84 16.61 15.38 -0.29
C GLU A 84 17.10 13.97 0.08
N ASN A 85 16.16 13.04 0.33
CA ASN A 85 16.46 11.64 0.59
C ASN A 85 16.69 10.81 -0.68
N GLY A 86 16.77 11.47 -1.86
CA GLY A 86 17.07 10.81 -3.14
C GLY A 86 15.86 10.25 -3.88
N ALA A 87 14.64 10.60 -3.50
CA ALA A 87 13.46 10.19 -4.24
C ALA A 87 13.33 10.96 -5.56
N GLN A 88 12.92 10.27 -6.62
CA GLN A 88 12.53 10.88 -7.89
C GLN A 88 11.02 11.11 -7.88
N LEU A 89 10.60 12.35 -8.14
CA LEU A 89 9.18 12.66 -8.30
C LEU A 89 8.71 12.34 -9.72
N SER A 90 7.54 11.73 -9.80
CA SER A 90 6.78 11.55 -11.04
C SER A 90 5.37 12.10 -10.87
N PRO A 91 4.66 12.45 -11.95
CA PRO A 91 3.27 12.89 -11.88
C PRO A 91 2.36 11.90 -11.14
N GLU A 92 2.65 10.60 -11.25
CA GLU A 92 1.93 9.53 -10.56
C GLU A 92 2.16 9.59 -9.05
N SER A 93 3.42 9.81 -8.62
CA SER A 93 3.75 9.92 -7.19
C SER A 93 3.08 11.12 -6.53
N ILE A 94 3.03 12.26 -7.24
CA ILE A 94 2.33 13.46 -6.78
C ILE A 94 0.82 13.23 -6.70
N HIS A 95 0.24 12.58 -7.73
CA HIS A 95 -1.18 12.24 -7.72
C HIS A 95 -1.57 11.39 -6.50
N LEU A 96 -0.74 10.41 -6.16
CA LEU A 96 -0.96 9.55 -5.02
C LEU A 96 -0.89 10.31 -3.69
N ARG A 97 0.08 11.24 -3.56
CA ARG A 97 0.20 12.10 -2.39
C ARG A 97 -1.00 13.05 -2.21
N LEU A 98 -1.52 13.56 -3.33
CA LEU A 98 -2.72 14.39 -3.30
C LEU A 98 -3.97 13.60 -2.88
N GLN A 99 -4.07 12.32 -3.25
CA GLN A 99 -5.14 11.45 -2.77
C GLN A 99 -5.05 11.19 -1.26
N GLU A 100 -3.84 11.03 -0.73
CA GLU A 100 -3.60 10.89 0.72
C GLU A 100 -4.09 12.13 1.48
N ALA A 101 -3.76 13.31 0.98
CA ALA A 101 -4.15 14.59 1.57
C ALA A 101 -5.67 14.82 1.52
N ASP A 102 -6.36 14.42 0.44
CA ASP A 102 -7.83 14.48 0.35
C ASP A 102 -8.50 13.55 1.37
N LEU A 103 -7.91 12.39 1.66
CA LEU A 103 -8.43 11.43 2.66
C LEU A 103 -8.25 11.95 4.09
N GLU A 104 -7.20 12.71 4.36
CA GLU A 104 -6.98 13.37 5.66
C GLU A 104 -8.02 14.46 5.94
N LEU A 105 -8.49 15.17 4.91
CA LEU A 105 -9.58 16.16 5.01
C LEU A 105 -10.94 15.55 5.37
N LEU A 106 -11.17 14.29 4.97
CA LEU A 106 -12.44 13.60 5.24
C LEU A 106 -12.44 12.85 6.59
N SER A 107 -11.31 12.82 7.28
CA SER A 107 -11.15 12.24 8.60
C SER A 107 -11.22 13.35 9.64
N GLU A 108 -12.07 13.22 10.66
CA GLU A 108 -12.15 14.20 11.76
C GLU A 108 -10.77 14.46 12.39
N PRO A 109 -10.48 15.69 12.85
CA PRO A 109 -9.17 16.08 13.35
C PRO A 109 -8.87 15.36 14.66
N GLN A 110 -8.21 14.21 14.59
CA GLN A 110 -7.44 13.72 15.72
C GLN A 110 -6.13 14.49 15.73
N THR A 111 -5.95 15.31 16.75
CA THR A 111 -4.70 16.01 17.08
C THR A 111 -3.55 15.01 17.10
N ALA A 112 -2.84 14.92 15.99
CA ALA A 112 -1.58 14.20 15.91
C ALA A 112 -0.49 15.22 15.60
N ASP A 113 0.44 15.34 16.53
CA ASP A 113 1.69 16.09 16.41
C ASP A 113 2.32 15.85 15.05
N ILE A 114 2.50 16.93 14.29
CA ILE A 114 3.31 16.95 13.06
C ILE A 114 4.79 16.93 13.50
N ALA A 115 5.23 15.81 14.05
CA ALA A 115 6.62 15.45 14.06
C ALA A 115 6.91 14.86 12.67
N THR A 116 7.96 15.31 12.02
CA THR A 116 8.56 14.75 10.81
C THR A 116 8.88 13.27 11.07
N ASP A 117 7.85 12.42 10.95
CA ASP A 117 7.93 11.01 11.30
C ASP A 117 8.56 10.26 10.12
N THR A 118 9.88 10.09 10.18
CA THR A 118 10.62 9.11 9.38
C THR A 118 10.32 7.67 9.81
N THR A 119 9.44 7.48 10.80
CA THR A 119 9.01 6.19 11.35
C THR A 119 8.10 5.52 10.32
N GLY A 120 8.65 4.54 9.63
CA GLY A 120 7.90 3.73 8.67
C GLY A 120 8.45 3.71 7.24
N LEU A 121 9.42 4.56 6.90
CA LEU A 121 10.07 4.52 5.60
C LEU A 121 10.83 3.20 5.42
N ILE A 122 10.44 2.42 4.42
CA ILE A 122 11.09 1.16 4.07
C ILE A 122 12.12 1.47 2.99
N ARG A 123 13.40 1.48 3.38
CA ARG A 123 14.50 1.65 2.42
C ARG A 123 14.83 0.33 1.76
N THR A 124 14.83 0.29 0.44
CA THR A 124 15.29 -0.82 -0.38
C THR A 124 16.56 -0.43 -1.13
N LYS A 125 17.08 -1.30 -1.99
CA LYS A 125 18.32 -0.99 -2.73
C LYS A 125 18.13 0.13 -3.76
N ARG A 126 16.95 0.24 -4.38
CA ARG A 126 16.69 1.15 -5.50
C ARG A 126 15.73 2.29 -5.16
N LEU A 127 14.83 2.08 -4.22
CA LEU A 127 13.80 3.05 -3.87
C LEU A 127 13.45 2.99 -2.38
N SER A 128 12.77 4.02 -1.92
CA SER A 128 12.20 4.07 -0.59
C SER A 128 10.68 3.96 -0.68
N VAL A 129 10.11 2.96 -0.01
CA VAL A 129 8.66 2.75 0.04
C VAL A 129 8.12 3.39 1.31
N ARG A 130 7.16 4.29 1.16
CA ARG A 130 6.47 4.92 2.29
C ARG A 130 5.06 4.33 2.41
N PRO A 131 4.69 3.78 3.58
CA PRO A 131 3.31 3.38 3.84
C PRO A 131 2.39 4.60 3.82
N ARG A 132 1.25 4.46 3.16
CA ARG A 132 0.24 5.51 2.98
C ARG A 132 -0.94 5.23 3.89
N GLY A 133 -1.47 6.28 4.52
CA GLY A 133 -2.58 6.10 5.44
C GLY A 133 -2.24 5.30 6.71
N GLN A 134 -3.17 5.28 7.64
CA GLN A 134 -2.98 4.67 8.96
C GLN A 134 -2.86 3.14 8.88
N ASN A 135 -3.72 2.47 8.11
CA ASN A 135 -3.74 1.01 8.02
C ASN A 135 -2.44 0.45 7.42
N GLN A 136 -1.86 1.10 6.41
CA GLN A 136 -0.57 0.69 5.86
C GLN A 136 0.57 0.90 6.86
N ARG A 137 0.57 2.00 7.62
CA ARG A 137 1.56 2.25 8.68
C ARG A 137 1.46 1.20 9.79
N GLN A 138 0.26 0.89 10.26
CA GLN A 138 0.02 -0.17 11.25
C GLN A 138 0.49 -1.53 10.73
N TYR A 139 0.18 -1.85 9.47
CA TYR A 139 0.59 -3.10 8.83
C TYR A 139 2.11 -3.26 8.79
N VAL A 140 2.83 -2.22 8.34
CA VAL A 140 4.30 -2.24 8.28
C VAL A 140 4.93 -2.31 9.67
N SER A 141 4.35 -1.63 10.67
CA SER A 141 4.76 -1.71 12.06
C SER A 141 4.52 -3.11 12.64
N ALA A 142 3.36 -3.69 12.38
CA ALA A 142 3.00 -5.04 12.83
C ALA A 142 3.95 -6.10 12.25
N ILE A 143 4.27 -6.03 10.96
CA ILE A 143 5.25 -6.92 10.31
C ILE A 143 6.64 -6.85 10.99
N GLY A 144 7.00 -5.70 11.54
CA GLY A 144 8.27 -5.53 12.26
C GLY A 144 8.29 -6.10 13.67
N THR A 145 7.14 -6.43 14.24
CA THR A 145 7.00 -6.77 15.67
C THR A 145 6.35 -8.13 15.96
N HIS A 146 5.73 -8.76 14.95
CA HIS A 146 5.03 -10.04 15.11
C HIS A 146 5.55 -11.09 14.13
N ASP A 147 5.49 -12.36 14.54
CA ASP A 147 5.99 -13.48 13.74
C ASP A 147 5.06 -13.79 12.55
N ILE A 148 3.74 -13.66 12.74
CA ILE A 148 2.73 -13.95 11.72
C ILE A 148 1.79 -12.75 11.57
N ASN A 149 1.68 -12.25 10.34
CA ASN A 149 0.93 -11.03 10.03
C ASN A 149 -0.06 -11.30 8.90
N PHE A 150 -1.32 -10.99 9.13
CA PHE A 150 -2.35 -11.07 8.11
C PHE A 150 -2.69 -9.65 7.61
N GLY A 151 -2.60 -9.46 6.30
CA GLY A 151 -3.07 -8.26 5.60
C GLY A 151 -4.28 -8.60 4.74
N VAL A 152 -5.49 -8.22 5.18
CA VAL A 152 -6.75 -8.66 4.54
C VAL A 152 -7.53 -7.44 4.04
N GLY A 153 -8.08 -7.52 2.84
CA GLY A 153 -8.93 -6.48 2.26
C GLY A 153 -8.82 -6.36 0.74
N PRO A 154 -9.45 -5.34 0.13
CA PRO A 154 -9.60 -5.23 -1.31
C PRO A 154 -8.28 -5.17 -2.08
N ALA A 155 -8.30 -5.58 -3.35
CA ALA A 155 -7.18 -5.43 -4.26
C ALA A 155 -6.81 -3.94 -4.44
N GLY A 156 -5.50 -3.65 -4.62
CA GLY A 156 -5.01 -2.28 -4.80
C GLY A 156 -4.76 -1.49 -3.51
N THR A 157 -4.83 -2.12 -2.32
CA THR A 157 -4.50 -1.49 -1.03
C THR A 157 -3.01 -1.60 -0.67
N GLY A 158 -2.18 -2.18 -1.54
CA GLY A 158 -0.73 -2.27 -1.36
C GLY A 158 -0.25 -3.38 -0.43
N LYS A 159 -1.10 -4.30 0.03
CA LYS A 159 -0.77 -5.40 0.96
C LYS A 159 0.48 -6.17 0.56
N THR A 160 0.45 -6.75 -0.63
CA THR A 160 1.54 -7.58 -1.16
C THR A 160 2.79 -6.75 -1.44
N TYR A 161 2.65 -5.56 -2.00
CA TYR A 161 3.76 -4.66 -2.29
C TYR A 161 4.51 -4.24 -1.02
N LEU A 162 3.79 -3.86 0.05
CA LEU A 162 4.37 -3.51 1.34
C LEU A 162 5.01 -4.72 2.04
N ALA A 163 4.39 -5.90 1.93
CA ALA A 163 4.98 -7.14 2.43
C ALA A 163 6.32 -7.46 1.75
N VAL A 164 6.40 -7.32 0.41
CA VAL A 164 7.64 -7.49 -0.35
C VAL A 164 8.69 -6.44 0.05
N ALA A 165 8.29 -5.19 0.24
CA ALA A 165 9.20 -4.13 0.70
C ALA A 165 9.79 -4.45 2.09
N CYS A 166 8.95 -4.91 3.03
CA CYS A 166 9.41 -5.35 4.35
C CYS A 166 10.35 -6.57 4.26
N ALA A 167 10.06 -7.52 3.38
CA ALA A 167 10.91 -8.69 3.15
C ALA A 167 12.28 -8.29 2.60
N VAL A 168 12.31 -7.40 1.61
CA VAL A 168 13.56 -6.86 1.05
C VAL A 168 14.37 -6.13 2.11
N ARG A 169 13.74 -5.27 2.92
CA ARG A 169 14.40 -4.59 4.03
C ARG A 169 14.98 -5.58 5.04
N ALA A 170 14.21 -6.60 5.44
CA ALA A 170 14.67 -7.62 6.39
C ALA A 170 15.86 -8.42 5.84
N LEU A 171 15.88 -8.72 4.53
CA LEU A 171 16.99 -9.38 3.87
C LEU A 171 18.24 -8.49 3.81
N LEU A 172 18.09 -7.22 3.42
CA LEU A 172 19.21 -6.26 3.33
C LEU A 172 19.81 -5.95 4.71
N ASN A 173 19.00 -6.00 5.77
CA ASN A 173 19.44 -5.81 7.17
C ASN A 173 19.91 -7.13 7.82
N GLU A 174 20.04 -8.22 7.06
CA GLU A 174 20.47 -9.55 7.53
C GLU A 174 19.61 -10.14 8.67
N GLN A 175 18.37 -9.62 8.85
CA GLN A 175 17.42 -10.17 9.82
C GLN A 175 16.92 -11.55 9.41
N VAL A 176 16.86 -11.80 8.10
CA VAL A 176 16.53 -13.11 7.51
C VAL A 176 17.57 -13.48 6.47
N LYS A 177 17.71 -14.79 6.20
CA LYS A 177 18.67 -15.32 5.22
C LYS A 177 18.05 -15.49 3.83
N ARG A 178 16.72 -15.53 3.73
CA ARG A 178 16.01 -15.79 2.48
C ARG A 178 14.60 -15.21 2.49
N ILE A 179 14.08 -14.98 1.30
CA ILE A 179 12.69 -14.58 1.06
C ILE A 179 11.99 -15.72 0.30
N LEU A 180 10.82 -16.13 0.76
CA LEU A 180 9.96 -17.08 0.06
C LEU A 180 8.64 -16.37 -0.31
N LEU A 181 8.34 -16.33 -1.60
CA LEU A 181 7.10 -15.83 -2.14
C LEU A 181 6.24 -17.02 -2.57
N VAL A 182 5.11 -17.18 -1.92
CA VAL A 182 4.27 -18.36 -2.05
C VAL A 182 2.88 -17.95 -2.50
N ARG A 183 2.31 -18.67 -3.43
CA ARG A 183 0.94 -18.46 -3.89
C ARG A 183 0.21 -19.79 -4.05
N PRO A 184 -1.08 -19.90 -3.68
CA PRO A 184 -1.86 -21.07 -4.01
C PRO A 184 -1.96 -21.21 -5.54
N ALA A 185 -1.74 -22.41 -6.04
CA ALA A 185 -2.07 -22.71 -7.42
C ALA A 185 -3.60 -22.90 -7.49
N VAL A 186 -4.33 -21.89 -7.94
CA VAL A 186 -5.77 -21.99 -8.18
C VAL A 186 -5.99 -22.21 -9.66
N GLU A 187 -6.73 -23.21 -9.99
CA GLU A 187 -7.30 -23.36 -11.32
C GLU A 187 -8.50 -22.39 -11.45
N ALA A 188 -8.24 -21.09 -11.61
CA ALA A 188 -9.29 -20.11 -11.86
C ALA A 188 -9.88 -20.33 -13.25
N GLY A 189 -10.83 -21.26 -13.37
CA GLY A 189 -11.57 -21.52 -14.62
C GLY A 189 -10.77 -22.13 -15.77
N GLU A 190 -9.47 -21.94 -15.82
CA GLU A 190 -8.55 -22.54 -16.77
C GLU A 190 -7.82 -23.71 -16.10
N ARG A 191 -8.14 -24.93 -16.51
CA ARG A 191 -7.45 -26.12 -16.00
C ARG A 191 -5.97 -26.05 -16.37
N LEU A 192 -5.08 -25.99 -15.39
CA LEU A 192 -3.61 -26.04 -15.56
C LEU A 192 -3.13 -27.17 -16.51
N GLY A 193 -4.00 -28.15 -16.74
CA GLY A 193 -3.78 -29.26 -17.67
C GLY A 193 -3.66 -28.87 -19.15
N PHE A 194 -4.12 -27.69 -19.56
CA PHE A 194 -4.10 -27.25 -20.96
C PHE A 194 -2.85 -26.43 -21.35
N LEU A 195 -2.07 -25.95 -20.40
CA LEU A 195 -0.82 -25.22 -20.72
C LEU A 195 0.33 -26.23 -20.97
N PRO A 196 1.05 -26.12 -22.10
CA PRO A 196 2.23 -26.93 -22.35
C PRO A 196 3.37 -26.53 -21.39
N GLY A 197 4.14 -27.50 -20.93
CA GLY A 197 5.28 -27.27 -20.04
C GLY A 197 5.16 -27.96 -18.68
N ASP A 198 6.22 -27.89 -17.91
CA ASP A 198 6.29 -28.44 -16.56
C ASP A 198 5.50 -27.55 -15.55
N LEU A 199 5.26 -28.05 -14.35
CA LEU A 199 4.42 -27.39 -13.36
C LEU A 199 4.94 -25.98 -12.99
N SER A 200 6.26 -25.78 -12.97
CA SER A 200 6.90 -24.50 -12.69
C SER A 200 6.64 -23.49 -13.79
N GLN A 201 6.71 -23.87 -15.05
CA GLN A 201 6.40 -23.00 -16.20
C GLN A 201 4.92 -22.61 -16.28
N LYS A 202 4.03 -23.48 -15.80
CA LYS A 202 2.57 -23.21 -15.78
C LYS A 202 2.16 -22.24 -14.67
N VAL A 203 2.92 -22.19 -13.59
CA VAL A 203 2.63 -21.32 -12.43
C VAL A 203 3.30 -19.94 -12.57
N ASP A 204 4.35 -19.83 -13.39
CA ASP A 204 5.14 -18.61 -13.57
C ASP A 204 4.30 -17.34 -13.92
N PRO A 205 3.28 -17.38 -14.81
CA PRO A 205 2.46 -16.20 -15.09
C PRO A 205 1.73 -15.63 -13.87
N TYR A 206 1.31 -16.48 -12.95
CA TYR A 206 0.59 -16.07 -11.74
C TYR A 206 1.52 -15.46 -10.68
N LEU A 207 2.82 -15.68 -10.79
CA LEU A 207 3.84 -15.17 -9.88
C LEU A 207 4.46 -13.86 -10.36
N ARG A 208 4.18 -13.40 -11.59
CA ARG A 208 4.72 -12.16 -12.17
C ARG A 208 4.58 -10.92 -11.28
N PRO A 209 3.42 -10.64 -10.65
CA PRO A 209 3.30 -9.45 -9.80
C PRO A 209 4.29 -9.42 -8.63
N LEU A 210 4.69 -10.59 -8.13
CA LEU A 210 5.69 -10.70 -7.07
C LEU A 210 7.10 -10.43 -7.58
N TYR A 211 7.42 -10.91 -8.80
CA TYR A 211 8.69 -10.59 -9.46
C TYR A 211 8.80 -9.10 -9.79
N ASP A 212 7.71 -8.48 -10.29
CA ASP A 212 7.70 -7.06 -10.65
C ASP A 212 8.04 -6.19 -9.44
N ALA A 213 7.44 -6.48 -8.28
CA ALA A 213 7.76 -5.78 -7.03
C ALA A 213 9.22 -5.98 -6.60
N LEU A 214 9.76 -7.19 -6.74
CA LEU A 214 11.18 -7.45 -6.44
C LEU A 214 12.11 -6.71 -7.40
N TYR A 215 11.82 -6.71 -8.70
CA TYR A 215 12.62 -6.01 -9.71
C TYR A 215 12.65 -4.50 -9.49
N GLU A 216 11.53 -3.93 -9.11
CA GLU A 216 11.43 -2.51 -8.78
C GLU A 216 12.33 -2.16 -7.59
N MET A 217 12.33 -2.98 -6.53
CA MET A 217 13.02 -2.72 -5.26
C MET A 217 14.51 -3.06 -5.27
N LEU A 218 14.91 -4.14 -5.95
CA LEU A 218 16.28 -4.67 -5.95
C LEU A 218 16.99 -4.52 -7.30
N GLY A 219 16.24 -4.43 -8.40
CA GLY A 219 16.74 -4.48 -9.78
C GLY A 219 16.90 -5.91 -10.31
N PHE A 220 16.72 -6.03 -11.62
CA PHE A 220 16.67 -7.31 -12.35
C PHE A 220 17.88 -8.22 -12.10
N GLU A 221 19.11 -7.70 -12.23
CA GLU A 221 20.33 -8.47 -12.02
C GLU A 221 20.47 -9.02 -10.60
N THR A 222 20.11 -8.18 -9.58
CA THR A 222 20.19 -8.60 -8.17
C THR A 222 19.19 -9.70 -7.86
N VAL A 223 17.96 -9.55 -8.36
CA VAL A 223 16.90 -10.57 -8.15
C VAL A 223 17.30 -11.90 -8.78
N ASN A 224 17.74 -11.89 -10.04
CA ASN A 224 18.16 -13.12 -10.71
C ASN A 224 19.31 -13.82 -9.98
N LYS A 225 20.33 -13.06 -9.54
CA LYS A 225 21.42 -13.58 -8.73
C LYS A 225 20.95 -14.18 -7.41
N TYR A 226 19.94 -13.60 -6.78
CA TYR A 226 19.38 -14.10 -5.52
C TYR A 226 18.53 -15.35 -5.73
N ILE A 227 17.82 -15.44 -6.85
CA ILE A 227 17.07 -16.64 -7.24
C ILE A 227 18.03 -17.81 -7.51
N GLU A 228 19.08 -17.60 -8.30
CA GLU A 228 20.12 -18.61 -8.58
C GLU A 228 20.79 -19.16 -7.31
N ARG A 229 20.94 -18.29 -6.29
CA ARG A 229 21.51 -18.65 -4.99
C ARG A 229 20.49 -19.16 -3.98
N HIS A 230 19.25 -19.34 -4.36
CA HIS A 230 18.14 -19.73 -3.48
C HIS A 230 17.95 -18.79 -2.26
N ILE A 231 18.40 -17.53 -2.37
CA ILE A 231 18.13 -16.47 -1.38
C ILE A 231 16.70 -15.94 -1.57
N ILE A 232 16.23 -15.84 -2.82
CA ILE A 232 14.83 -15.58 -3.14
C ILE A 232 14.27 -16.83 -3.83
N GLU A 233 13.14 -17.30 -3.33
CA GLU A 233 12.41 -18.43 -3.89
C GLU A 233 10.96 -18.00 -4.15
N VAL A 234 10.47 -18.25 -5.35
CA VAL A 234 9.07 -18.03 -5.71
C VAL A 234 8.49 -19.40 -6.07
N ALA A 235 7.47 -19.84 -5.34
CA ALA A 235 7.00 -21.22 -5.45
C ALA A 235 5.50 -21.37 -5.16
N PRO A 236 4.84 -22.38 -5.76
CA PRO A 236 3.50 -22.76 -5.38
C PRO A 236 3.42 -23.23 -3.93
N LEU A 237 2.30 -22.99 -3.27
CA LEU A 237 2.05 -23.39 -1.89
C LEU A 237 2.29 -24.91 -1.65
N ALA A 238 1.99 -25.74 -2.62
CA ALA A 238 2.18 -27.18 -2.53
C ALA A 238 3.64 -27.57 -2.24
N PHE A 239 4.61 -26.77 -2.68
CA PHE A 239 6.04 -27.03 -2.49
C PHE A 239 6.53 -26.69 -1.07
N MET A 240 5.68 -26.13 -0.24
CA MET A 240 5.99 -25.89 1.18
C MET A 240 5.79 -27.13 2.05
N ARG A 241 5.11 -28.16 1.53
CA ARG A 241 4.82 -29.37 2.30
C ARG A 241 6.11 -30.11 2.68
N GLY A 242 6.21 -30.52 3.95
CA GLY A 242 7.39 -31.24 4.47
C GLY A 242 8.61 -30.38 4.77
N ARG A 243 8.54 -29.08 4.55
CA ARG A 243 9.65 -28.14 4.82
C ARG A 243 9.49 -27.51 6.21
N THR A 244 10.60 -27.07 6.78
CA THR A 244 10.64 -26.14 7.92
C THR A 244 11.39 -24.89 7.47
N LEU A 245 10.74 -23.75 7.58
CA LEU A 245 11.21 -22.49 7.04
C LEU A 245 11.83 -21.63 8.16
N ASN A 246 13.12 -21.86 8.42
CA ASN A 246 13.89 -21.12 9.43
C ASN A 246 14.59 -19.91 8.80
N HIS A 247 14.75 -18.83 9.57
CA HIS A 247 15.46 -17.60 9.20
C HIS A 247 15.00 -17.06 7.84
N ALA A 248 13.69 -17.06 7.61
CA ALA A 248 13.08 -16.71 6.35
C ALA A 248 11.99 -15.65 6.50
N PHE A 249 11.87 -14.78 5.53
CA PHE A 249 10.69 -13.96 5.37
C PHE A 249 9.78 -14.62 4.34
N ILE A 250 8.57 -14.99 4.75
CA ILE A 250 7.66 -15.81 3.94
C ILE A 250 6.41 -14.99 3.65
N ILE A 251 6.05 -14.85 2.38
CA ILE A 251 4.82 -14.19 1.95
C ILE A 251 3.91 -15.22 1.30
N LEU A 252 2.72 -15.41 1.85
CA LEU A 252 1.64 -16.17 1.21
C LEU A 252 0.65 -15.17 0.61
N ASP A 253 0.70 -15.00 -0.70
CA ASP A 253 -0.19 -14.11 -1.44
C ASP A 253 -1.43 -14.84 -1.96
N GLU A 254 -2.54 -14.12 -2.16
CA GLU A 254 -3.86 -14.64 -2.58
C GLU A 254 -4.37 -15.78 -1.68
N ALA A 255 -4.14 -15.63 -0.38
CA ALA A 255 -4.40 -16.64 0.62
C ALA A 255 -5.89 -17.02 0.77
N GLN A 256 -6.83 -16.18 0.30
CA GLN A 256 -8.25 -16.52 0.25
C GLN A 256 -8.53 -17.76 -0.60
N ASN A 257 -7.61 -18.08 -1.52
CA ASN A 257 -7.69 -19.23 -2.41
C ASN A 257 -7.01 -20.49 -1.85
N THR A 258 -6.68 -20.50 -0.55
CA THR A 258 -6.27 -21.72 0.15
C THR A 258 -7.44 -22.47 0.74
N THR A 259 -7.36 -23.79 0.81
CA THR A 259 -8.25 -24.58 1.68
C THR A 259 -7.80 -24.47 3.14
N ARG A 260 -8.65 -24.90 4.08
CA ARG A 260 -8.31 -24.94 5.52
C ARG A 260 -7.06 -25.77 5.81
N GLU A 261 -6.95 -26.92 5.15
CA GLU A 261 -5.80 -27.84 5.27
C GLU A 261 -4.52 -27.21 4.72
N GLN A 262 -4.61 -26.51 3.59
CA GLN A 262 -3.48 -25.82 2.98
C GLN A 262 -2.99 -24.67 3.87
N MET A 263 -3.89 -23.86 4.42
CA MET A 263 -3.55 -22.77 5.34
C MET A 263 -2.90 -23.33 6.61
N LYS A 264 -3.48 -24.34 7.22
CA LYS A 264 -2.90 -25.01 8.39
C LYS A 264 -1.52 -25.61 8.08
N MET A 265 -1.39 -26.28 6.94
CA MET A 265 -0.11 -26.82 6.47
C MET A 265 0.94 -25.72 6.37
N PHE A 266 0.62 -24.60 5.75
CA PHE A 266 1.53 -23.47 5.57
C PHE A 266 1.98 -22.88 6.92
N LEU A 267 1.04 -22.51 7.76
CA LEU A 267 1.34 -21.88 9.07
C LEU A 267 2.22 -22.76 9.97
N THR A 268 2.07 -24.09 9.85
CA THR A 268 2.91 -25.05 10.60
C THR A 268 4.29 -25.26 9.99
N ARG A 269 4.65 -24.60 8.89
CA ARG A 269 6.02 -24.62 8.28
C ARG A 269 6.91 -23.51 8.80
N ILE A 270 6.35 -22.49 9.42
CA ILE A 270 7.10 -21.34 9.94
C ILE A 270 8.01 -21.81 11.05
N GLY A 271 9.31 -21.56 10.91
CA GLY A 271 10.34 -21.98 11.83
C GLY A 271 10.97 -20.80 12.58
N PHE A 272 11.99 -21.08 13.36
CA PHE A 272 12.66 -20.09 14.18
C PHE A 272 13.30 -18.95 13.38
N GLY A 273 13.18 -17.73 13.90
CA GLY A 273 13.77 -16.53 13.29
C GLY A 273 13.14 -16.18 11.93
N SER A 274 11.88 -16.58 11.72
CA SER A 274 11.14 -16.30 10.50
C SER A 274 9.95 -15.39 10.77
N THR A 275 9.65 -14.54 9.79
CA THR A 275 8.43 -13.72 9.74
C THR A 275 7.57 -14.19 8.58
N ALA A 276 6.29 -14.40 8.83
CA ALA A 276 5.31 -14.75 7.81
C ALA A 276 4.30 -13.62 7.61
N VAL A 277 3.99 -13.33 6.36
CA VAL A 277 2.97 -12.37 5.98
C VAL A 277 1.98 -13.08 5.05
N VAL A 278 0.71 -13.05 5.43
CA VAL A 278 -0.40 -13.67 4.68
C VAL A 278 -1.26 -12.55 4.12
N THR A 279 -1.34 -12.44 2.80
CA THR A 279 -2.14 -11.42 2.12
C THR A 279 -3.32 -12.06 1.38
N GLY A 280 -4.47 -11.37 1.39
CA GLY A 280 -5.64 -11.87 0.67
C GLY A 280 -6.82 -10.91 0.67
N ASP A 281 -7.82 -11.26 -0.15
CA ASP A 281 -9.08 -10.55 -0.29
C ASP A 281 -10.24 -11.54 -0.11
N THR A 282 -10.94 -11.42 1.01
CA THR A 282 -12.06 -12.32 1.33
C THR A 282 -13.28 -12.17 0.41
N SER A 283 -13.31 -11.14 -0.43
CA SER A 283 -14.35 -10.93 -1.43
C SER A 283 -14.08 -11.66 -2.77
N GLN A 284 -12.80 -12.06 -3.00
CA GLN A 284 -12.34 -12.66 -4.26
C GLN A 284 -11.94 -14.13 -4.06
N ILE A 285 -12.88 -14.96 -3.68
CA ILE A 285 -12.63 -16.40 -3.43
C ILE A 285 -12.96 -17.19 -4.69
N ASP A 286 -11.93 -17.78 -5.31
CA ASP A 286 -12.04 -18.59 -6.53
C ASP A 286 -12.06 -20.12 -6.24
N LEU A 287 -12.30 -20.51 -4.99
CA LEU A 287 -12.40 -21.92 -4.61
C LEU A 287 -13.66 -22.59 -5.16
N PRO A 288 -13.65 -23.91 -5.40
CA PRO A 288 -14.84 -24.65 -5.80
C PRO A 288 -16.00 -24.45 -4.83
N LYS A 289 -17.23 -24.43 -5.35
CA LYS A 289 -18.45 -24.25 -4.55
C LYS A 289 -18.48 -25.25 -3.38
N GLY A 290 -18.73 -24.75 -2.16
CA GLY A 290 -18.78 -25.55 -0.95
C GLY A 290 -17.42 -25.69 -0.23
N THR A 291 -16.33 -25.23 -0.81
CA THR A 291 -15.01 -25.22 -0.15
C THR A 291 -14.85 -23.92 0.66
N GLN A 292 -14.59 -24.05 1.95
CA GLN A 292 -14.35 -22.89 2.81
C GLN A 292 -12.91 -22.36 2.64
N SER A 293 -12.79 -21.03 2.51
CA SER A 293 -11.50 -20.37 2.44
C SER A 293 -10.69 -20.59 3.73
N GLY A 294 -9.43 -21.00 3.57
CA GLY A 294 -8.49 -21.17 4.65
C GLY A 294 -8.14 -19.83 5.33
N LEU A 295 -8.09 -18.74 4.57
CA LEU A 295 -7.88 -17.40 5.10
C LEU A 295 -9.01 -17.00 6.07
N THR A 296 -10.26 -17.09 5.63
CA THR A 296 -11.42 -16.76 6.48
C THR A 296 -11.48 -17.62 7.73
N HIS A 297 -11.19 -18.90 7.61
CA HIS A 297 -11.13 -19.81 8.74
C HIS A 297 -9.97 -19.46 9.70
N ALA A 298 -8.79 -19.15 9.19
CA ALA A 298 -7.64 -18.78 10.01
C ALA A 298 -7.90 -17.49 10.80
N MET A 299 -8.56 -16.50 10.21
CA MET A 299 -8.94 -15.25 10.90
C MET A 299 -9.78 -15.54 12.15
N THR A 300 -10.72 -16.48 12.08
CA THR A 300 -11.56 -16.83 13.22
C THR A 300 -10.79 -17.64 14.29
N VAL A 301 -9.95 -18.59 13.86
CA VAL A 301 -9.30 -19.53 14.80
C VAL A 301 -8.10 -18.89 15.49
N LEU A 302 -7.43 -17.93 14.85
CA LEU A 302 -6.16 -17.37 15.32
C LEU A 302 -6.30 -15.96 15.91
N GLU A 303 -7.51 -15.45 16.04
CA GLU A 303 -7.79 -14.07 16.49
C GLU A 303 -7.13 -13.72 17.84
N GLU A 304 -7.12 -14.65 18.78
CA GLU A 304 -6.59 -14.46 20.15
C GLU A 304 -5.18 -15.05 20.35
N VAL A 305 -4.53 -15.52 19.27
CA VAL A 305 -3.20 -16.15 19.39
C VAL A 305 -2.11 -15.09 19.48
N ALA A 306 -1.39 -15.06 20.60
CA ALA A 306 -0.27 -14.14 20.79
C ALA A 306 0.81 -14.34 19.71
N GLY A 307 1.39 -13.23 19.22
CA GLY A 307 2.37 -13.23 18.13
C GLY A 307 1.78 -13.23 16.72
N ILE A 308 0.44 -13.28 16.60
CA ILE A 308 -0.30 -13.15 15.34
C ILE A 308 -1.05 -11.82 15.34
N THR A 309 -1.03 -11.14 14.18
CA THR A 309 -1.77 -9.88 14.01
C THR A 309 -2.56 -9.87 12.71
N PHE A 310 -3.68 -9.14 12.74
CA PHE A 310 -4.58 -8.96 11.61
C PHE A 310 -4.73 -7.46 11.31
N THR A 311 -4.32 -7.04 10.11
CA THR A 311 -4.56 -5.69 9.61
C THR A 311 -5.65 -5.75 8.55
N GLN A 312 -6.75 -5.03 8.78
CA GLN A 312 -7.86 -4.95 7.85
C GLN A 312 -7.75 -3.68 7.00
N PHE A 313 -7.75 -3.85 5.68
CA PHE A 313 -7.79 -2.78 4.70
C PHE A 313 -9.21 -2.60 4.18
N GLY A 314 -9.62 -1.37 3.99
CA GLY A 314 -10.92 -1.02 3.43
C GLY A 314 -10.82 -0.33 2.07
N ASN A 315 -11.97 0.06 1.52
CA ASN A 315 -12.02 0.79 0.25
C ASN A 315 -11.28 2.14 0.31
N LYS A 316 -11.12 2.72 1.49
CA LYS A 316 -10.36 3.95 1.72
C LYS A 316 -8.85 3.78 1.47
N ASP A 317 -8.33 2.57 1.65
CA ASP A 317 -6.91 2.25 1.46
C ASP A 317 -6.56 1.92 0.00
N VAL A 318 -7.55 1.87 -0.89
CA VAL A 318 -7.34 1.51 -2.29
C VAL A 318 -6.65 2.65 -3.04
N VAL A 319 -5.45 2.36 -3.53
CA VAL A 319 -4.65 3.28 -4.34
C VAL A 319 -4.76 2.85 -5.80
N ARG A 320 -5.53 3.57 -6.58
CA ARG A 320 -5.75 3.30 -8.01
C ARG A 320 -5.76 4.57 -8.82
N HIS A 321 -5.44 4.43 -10.11
CA HIS A 321 -5.61 5.52 -11.07
C HIS A 321 -7.08 6.01 -11.05
N PRO A 322 -7.36 7.34 -11.08
CA PRO A 322 -8.74 7.87 -10.96
C PRO A 322 -9.72 7.32 -11.99
N LEU A 323 -9.22 7.05 -13.21
CA LEU A 323 -10.04 6.41 -14.25
C LEU A 323 -10.43 4.99 -13.84
N VAL A 324 -9.49 4.22 -13.26
CA VAL A 324 -9.76 2.85 -12.80
C VAL A 324 -10.78 2.84 -11.66
N GLN A 325 -10.71 3.79 -10.72
CA GLN A 325 -11.73 3.95 -9.69
C GLN A 325 -13.12 4.18 -10.29
N ARG A 326 -13.22 5.09 -11.28
CA ARG A 326 -14.50 5.36 -11.98
C ARG A 326 -15.02 4.14 -12.74
N VAL A 327 -14.14 3.37 -13.34
CA VAL A 327 -14.50 2.11 -14.03
C VAL A 327 -15.08 1.12 -13.02
N VAL A 328 -14.39 0.85 -11.90
CA VAL A 328 -14.87 -0.08 -10.86
C VAL A 328 -16.22 0.39 -10.31
N SER A 329 -16.34 1.67 -9.93
CA SER A 329 -17.62 2.21 -9.43
C SER A 329 -18.76 2.09 -10.42
N ALA A 330 -18.49 2.18 -11.74
CA ALA A 330 -19.50 2.02 -12.78
C ALA A 330 -19.98 0.55 -12.88
N TYR A 331 -19.07 -0.42 -12.77
CA TYR A 331 -19.41 -1.84 -12.74
C TYR A 331 -20.20 -2.21 -11.48
N ASP A 332 -19.74 -1.78 -10.30
CA ASP A 332 -20.44 -2.02 -9.03
C ASP A 332 -21.88 -1.47 -9.05
N ALA A 333 -22.05 -0.25 -9.58
CA ALA A 333 -23.38 0.37 -9.71
C ALA A 333 -24.28 -0.39 -10.70
N PHE A 334 -23.72 -0.95 -11.75
CA PHE A 334 -24.46 -1.78 -12.72
C PHE A 334 -24.90 -3.10 -12.10
N GLU A 335 -24.03 -3.79 -11.40
CA GLU A 335 -24.31 -5.05 -10.72
C GLU A 335 -25.40 -4.88 -9.64
N GLN A 336 -25.33 -3.82 -8.84
CA GLN A 336 -26.35 -3.50 -7.83
C GLN A 336 -27.72 -3.26 -8.47
N ARG A 337 -27.79 -2.57 -9.62
CA ARG A 337 -29.03 -2.36 -10.37
C ARG A 337 -29.59 -3.67 -10.94
N SER A 338 -28.70 -4.57 -11.35
CA SER A 338 -29.07 -5.86 -11.92
C SER A 338 -29.51 -6.88 -10.87
N ALA A 339 -29.00 -6.73 -9.63
CA ALA A 339 -29.36 -7.57 -8.48
C ALA A 339 -30.68 -7.16 -7.78
N SER A 340 -31.18 -5.96 -8.05
CA SER A 340 -32.51 -5.55 -7.54
C SER A 340 -33.59 -6.30 -8.29
N PRO A 341 -34.45 -7.10 -7.62
CA PRO A 341 -35.54 -7.80 -8.30
C PRO A 341 -36.45 -6.79 -8.97
N ARG A 342 -36.77 -7.01 -10.25
CA ARG A 342 -37.81 -6.26 -10.96
C ARG A 342 -39.08 -6.40 -10.13
N GLY A 343 -39.48 -5.31 -9.48
CA GLY A 343 -40.73 -5.26 -8.75
C GLY A 343 -41.88 -5.78 -9.65
N GLU A 344 -42.63 -6.72 -9.13
CA GLU A 344 -43.88 -7.14 -9.68
C GLU A 344 -44.72 -5.91 -9.97
N GLY A 345 -45.09 -5.72 -11.22
CA GLY A 345 -46.06 -4.69 -11.60
C GLY A 345 -47.43 -5.02 -10.95
N PRO A 346 -48.23 -4.02 -10.66
CA PRO A 346 -49.53 -4.23 -10.02
C PRO A 346 -50.49 -5.00 -10.93
N PRO A 347 -51.46 -5.73 -10.31
CA PRO A 347 -52.41 -6.61 -10.99
C PRO A 347 -53.38 -5.88 -11.92
#